data_a77dba5a6dbd4854a1f4864d310f53f8
#
_entry.id   a77dba5a6dbd4854a1f4864d310f53f8
#
_cell.length_a   1.000
_cell.length_b   1.000
_cell.length_c   1.000
_cell.angle_alpha   90.00
_cell.angle_beta   90.00
_cell.angle_gamma   90.00
#
_symmetry.space_group_name_H-M   'P 1'
#
loop_
_entity.id
_entity.type
_entity.pdbx_description
1 polymer ?
#
loop_
_entity_poly.entity_id
_entity_poly.type
_entity_poly.pdbx_seq_one_letter_code
_entity_poly.pdbx_strand_id
1 'polypeptide(L)'
;MYVVLALLLLGVLIIAHEAGHFWAARACGIGVQEFSMGMGPLIAKWQSRKGTQFSVRLLPIGGYCQFYGEDEDEPDPRAFNNQAVWKRAITVASGPLMNFLVAFLVVVLFMSVIGINMIVPKVAQVEENAQAAGLRVGDVIVSVNGAEMTKYQQISQAIAASEGQDVTLGVKRGEETLSLTLTPFYDEE
;
A
#
# COMPACT_ATOMS: atom_id res chain seq x y z
N MET A 1 7.46 -22.03 -7.22
CA MET A 1 6.99 -21.42 -5.96
C MET A 1 6.27 -20.09 -6.20
N TYR A 2 6.90 -19.11 -6.83
CA TYR A 2 6.30 -17.76 -7.05
C TYR A 2 4.98 -17.75 -7.87
N VAL A 3 4.86 -18.62 -8.89
CA VAL A 3 3.63 -18.71 -9.70
C VAL A 3 2.44 -19.17 -8.87
N VAL A 4 2.63 -20.17 -8.00
CA VAL A 4 1.55 -20.66 -7.11
C VAL A 4 1.14 -19.58 -6.14
N LEU A 5 2.11 -18.85 -5.54
CA LEU A 5 1.82 -17.72 -4.65
C LEU A 5 1.06 -16.61 -5.39
N ALA A 6 1.46 -16.26 -6.61
CA ALA A 6 0.77 -15.26 -7.41
C ALA A 6 -0.69 -15.65 -7.72
N LEU A 7 -0.93 -16.92 -8.05
CA LEU A 7 -2.28 -17.43 -8.29
C LEU A 7 -3.15 -17.41 -7.01
N LEU A 8 -2.57 -17.75 -5.87
CA LEU A 8 -3.28 -17.66 -4.58
C LEU A 8 -3.63 -16.22 -4.23
N LEU A 9 -2.69 -15.28 -4.40
CA LEU A 9 -2.94 -13.85 -4.18
C LEU A 9 -4.02 -13.31 -5.11
N LEU A 10 -3.96 -13.69 -6.40
CA LEU A 10 -5.00 -13.34 -7.36
C LEU A 10 -6.37 -13.88 -6.93
N GLY A 11 -6.42 -15.14 -6.48
CA GLY A 11 -7.67 -15.74 -5.96
C GLY A 11 -8.24 -14.96 -4.76
N VAL A 12 -7.39 -14.54 -3.82
CA VAL A 12 -7.81 -13.70 -2.69
C VAL A 12 -8.37 -12.36 -3.15
N LEU A 13 -7.71 -11.69 -4.11
CA LEU A 13 -8.19 -10.41 -4.65
C LEU A 13 -9.53 -10.56 -5.37
N ILE A 14 -9.73 -11.64 -6.11
CA ILE A 14 -11.01 -11.90 -6.78
C ILE A 14 -12.10 -12.16 -5.73
N ILE A 15 -11.85 -12.97 -4.71
CA ILE A 15 -12.83 -13.22 -3.65
C ILE A 15 -13.17 -11.92 -2.90
N ALA A 16 -12.20 -11.06 -2.65
CA ALA A 16 -12.43 -9.75 -2.04
C ALA A 16 -13.30 -8.85 -2.93
N HIS A 17 -13.04 -8.85 -4.24
CA HIS A 17 -13.84 -8.14 -5.23
C HIS A 17 -15.30 -8.60 -5.20
N GLU A 18 -15.55 -9.91 -5.31
CA GLU A 18 -16.90 -10.49 -5.26
C GLU A 18 -17.58 -10.22 -3.91
N ALA A 19 -16.83 -10.24 -2.81
CA ALA A 19 -17.35 -9.90 -1.49
C ALA A 19 -17.83 -8.44 -1.43
N GLY A 20 -17.15 -7.52 -2.13
CA GLY A 20 -17.59 -6.14 -2.29
C GLY A 20 -18.99 -6.06 -2.91
N HIS A 21 -19.20 -6.73 -4.03
CA HIS A 21 -20.51 -6.84 -4.69
C HIS A 21 -21.56 -7.44 -3.76
N PHE A 22 -21.23 -8.54 -3.10
CA PHE A 22 -22.11 -9.24 -2.17
C PHE A 22 -22.61 -8.33 -1.04
N TRP A 23 -21.69 -7.64 -0.35
CA TRP A 23 -22.06 -6.80 0.80
C TRP A 23 -22.84 -5.57 0.37
N ALA A 24 -22.47 -4.92 -0.74
CA ALA A 24 -23.20 -3.78 -1.26
C ALA A 24 -24.61 -4.15 -1.75
N ALA A 25 -24.76 -5.27 -2.47
CA ALA A 25 -26.06 -5.80 -2.88
C ALA A 25 -26.96 -6.01 -1.67
N ARG A 26 -26.43 -6.66 -0.63
CA ARG A 26 -27.18 -6.91 0.62
C ARG A 26 -27.57 -5.62 1.35
N ALA A 27 -26.68 -4.63 1.39
CA ALA A 27 -26.96 -3.33 2.00
C ALA A 27 -28.03 -2.53 1.20
N CYS A 28 -28.02 -2.67 -0.12
CA CYS A 28 -28.99 -2.03 -1.02
C CYS A 28 -30.34 -2.77 -1.12
N GLY A 29 -30.47 -3.95 -0.49
CA GLY A 29 -31.69 -4.76 -0.54
C GLY A 29 -31.82 -5.59 -1.83
N ILE A 30 -30.73 -5.78 -2.57
CA ILE A 30 -30.64 -6.62 -3.75
C ILE A 30 -30.49 -8.08 -3.32
N GLY A 31 -31.29 -8.98 -3.91
CA GLY A 31 -31.19 -10.42 -3.66
C GLY A 31 -29.91 -10.99 -4.29
N VAL A 32 -29.14 -11.75 -3.52
CA VAL A 32 -27.99 -12.50 -4.03
C VAL A 32 -28.38 -13.97 -4.11
N GLN A 33 -28.36 -14.51 -5.33
CA GLN A 33 -28.71 -15.89 -5.63
C GLN A 33 -27.57 -16.84 -5.27
N GLU A 34 -26.39 -16.59 -5.82
CA GLU A 34 -25.21 -17.39 -5.55
C GLU A 34 -23.97 -16.52 -5.35
N PHE A 35 -23.14 -16.93 -4.39
CA PHE A 35 -21.78 -16.42 -4.18
C PHE A 35 -20.81 -17.58 -4.33
N SER A 36 -20.00 -17.56 -5.39
CA SER A 36 -19.08 -18.64 -5.73
C SER A 36 -17.63 -18.22 -5.52
N MET A 37 -16.89 -19.04 -4.77
CA MET A 37 -15.46 -18.95 -4.61
C MET A 37 -14.77 -19.94 -5.55
N GLY A 38 -14.04 -19.41 -6.54
CA GLY A 38 -13.36 -20.22 -7.55
C GLY A 38 -14.23 -20.52 -8.77
N MET A 39 -13.68 -21.28 -9.69
CA MET A 39 -14.28 -21.73 -10.93
C MET A 39 -14.16 -23.25 -11.13
N GLY A 40 -14.88 -23.79 -12.15
CA GLY A 40 -14.84 -25.21 -12.50
C GLY A 40 -15.78 -26.09 -11.69
N PRO A 41 -15.46 -27.39 -11.51
CA PRO A 41 -16.33 -28.33 -10.82
C PRO A 41 -16.62 -27.93 -9.37
N LEU A 42 -17.89 -28.15 -8.95
CA LEU A 42 -18.35 -27.88 -7.59
C LEU A 42 -17.71 -28.85 -6.60
N ILE A 43 -17.09 -28.34 -5.54
CA ILE A 43 -16.57 -29.12 -4.42
C ILE A 43 -17.56 -29.18 -3.27
N ALA A 44 -18.07 -27.99 -2.87
CA ALA A 44 -19.01 -27.86 -1.76
C ALA A 44 -20.00 -26.74 -2.03
N LYS A 45 -21.24 -26.93 -1.53
CA LYS A 45 -22.27 -25.89 -1.52
C LYS A 45 -23.08 -25.94 -0.24
N TRP A 46 -23.51 -24.77 0.22
CA TRP A 46 -24.44 -24.62 1.35
C TRP A 46 -25.31 -23.40 1.14
N GLN A 47 -26.44 -23.38 1.81
CA GLN A 47 -27.39 -22.27 1.70
C GLN A 47 -27.43 -21.49 3.02
N SER A 48 -27.35 -20.16 2.90
CA SER A 48 -27.52 -19.26 4.03
C SER A 48 -28.99 -19.20 4.46
N ARG A 49 -29.24 -18.87 5.72
CA ARG A 49 -30.62 -18.61 6.24
C ARG A 49 -31.38 -17.53 5.46
N LYS A 50 -30.68 -16.65 4.74
CA LYS A 50 -31.26 -15.58 3.93
C LYS A 50 -31.44 -15.98 2.45
N GLY A 51 -31.28 -17.25 2.10
CA GLY A 51 -31.56 -17.80 0.77
C GLY A 51 -30.37 -17.78 -0.20
N THR A 52 -29.27 -17.10 0.10
CA THR A 52 -28.09 -17.10 -0.78
C THR A 52 -27.39 -18.45 -0.75
N GLN A 53 -27.10 -19.02 -1.91
CA GLN A 53 -26.27 -20.18 -2.07
C GLN A 53 -24.79 -19.77 -2.05
N PHE A 54 -23.99 -20.41 -1.22
CA PHE A 54 -22.52 -20.31 -1.25
C PHE A 54 -21.94 -21.55 -1.88
N SER A 55 -20.96 -21.39 -2.77
CA SER A 55 -20.29 -22.50 -3.42
C SER A 55 -18.77 -22.33 -3.41
N VAL A 56 -18.07 -23.47 -3.32
CA VAL A 56 -16.62 -23.56 -3.45
C VAL A 56 -16.34 -24.48 -4.63
N ARG A 57 -15.49 -24.02 -5.53
CA ARG A 57 -15.14 -24.72 -6.77
C ARG A 57 -13.66 -25.08 -6.82
N LEU A 58 -13.30 -26.03 -7.68
CA LEU A 58 -11.99 -26.69 -7.68
C LEU A 58 -10.84 -25.74 -8.01
N LEU A 59 -11.04 -24.82 -8.94
CA LEU A 59 -9.99 -23.90 -9.36
C LEU A 59 -10.06 -22.62 -8.49
N PRO A 60 -8.99 -22.30 -7.73
CA PRO A 60 -8.98 -21.11 -6.86
C PRO A 60 -8.77 -19.81 -7.65
N ILE A 61 -9.13 -19.80 -8.91
CA ILE A 61 -9.03 -18.68 -9.84
C ILE A 61 -10.45 -18.31 -10.27
N GLY A 62 -10.81 -17.03 -10.09
CA GLY A 62 -12.16 -16.57 -10.40
C GLY A 62 -13.12 -16.69 -9.22
N GLY A 63 -14.31 -16.29 -9.46
CA GLY A 63 -15.46 -16.28 -8.56
C GLY A 63 -16.59 -15.53 -9.24
N TYR A 64 -17.78 -15.54 -8.66
CA TYR A 64 -18.87 -14.70 -9.11
C TYR A 64 -19.88 -14.46 -7.99
N CYS A 65 -20.56 -13.33 -8.10
CA CYS A 65 -21.69 -12.96 -7.26
C CYS A 65 -22.91 -12.76 -8.17
N GLN A 66 -23.80 -13.74 -8.23
CA GLN A 66 -25.00 -13.70 -9.07
C GLN A 66 -26.16 -13.05 -8.33
N PHE A 67 -26.79 -12.05 -8.94
CA PHE A 67 -27.94 -11.36 -8.37
C PHE A 67 -29.25 -11.93 -8.88
N TYR A 68 -30.32 -11.80 -8.11
CA TYR A 68 -31.67 -12.08 -8.56
C TYR A 68 -32.04 -11.12 -9.68
N GLY A 69 -32.62 -11.68 -10.80
CA GLY A 69 -33.11 -10.87 -11.90
C GLY A 69 -32.07 -10.01 -12.58
N GLU A 70 -30.83 -10.51 -12.67
CA GLU A 70 -29.74 -9.87 -13.41
C GLU A 70 -29.87 -10.13 -14.91
N ASP A 71 -30.09 -11.37 -15.28
CA ASP A 71 -30.16 -11.86 -16.67
C ASP A 71 -31.60 -12.05 -17.18
N GLU A 72 -32.59 -12.12 -16.30
CA GLU A 72 -33.99 -12.37 -16.61
C GLU A 72 -34.92 -11.36 -15.92
N ASP A 73 -36.05 -11.05 -16.56
CA ASP A 73 -37.07 -10.21 -15.96
C ASP A 73 -37.82 -10.98 -14.85
N GLU A 74 -37.42 -10.71 -13.61
CA GLU A 74 -38.02 -11.32 -12.42
C GLU A 74 -38.93 -10.31 -11.70
N PRO A 75 -40.21 -10.68 -11.36
CA PRO A 75 -41.13 -9.75 -10.70
C PRO A 75 -40.80 -9.50 -9.22
N ASP A 76 -39.73 -10.10 -8.68
CA ASP A 76 -39.27 -9.92 -7.29
C ASP A 76 -38.79 -8.47 -7.07
N PRO A 77 -39.31 -7.74 -6.08
CA PRO A 77 -38.81 -6.40 -5.74
C PRO A 77 -37.33 -6.36 -5.32
N ARG A 78 -36.72 -7.51 -5.01
CA ARG A 78 -35.28 -7.62 -4.71
C ARG A 78 -34.44 -7.88 -5.95
N ALA A 79 -35.05 -8.04 -7.13
CA ALA A 79 -34.34 -8.26 -8.37
C ALA A 79 -33.46 -7.07 -8.72
N PHE A 80 -32.25 -7.33 -9.22
CA PHE A 80 -31.27 -6.32 -9.56
C PHE A 80 -31.83 -5.28 -10.53
N ASN A 81 -32.51 -5.74 -11.58
CA ASN A 81 -33.09 -4.88 -12.62
C ASN A 81 -34.25 -4.00 -12.11
N ASN A 82 -34.93 -4.40 -11.02
CA ASN A 82 -36.02 -3.64 -10.41
C ASN A 82 -35.55 -2.60 -9.39
N GLN A 83 -34.25 -2.59 -9.06
CA GLN A 83 -33.69 -1.63 -8.10
C GLN A 83 -33.38 -0.29 -8.75
N ALA A 84 -33.40 0.76 -7.93
CA ALA A 84 -33.02 2.10 -8.36
C ALA A 84 -31.57 2.12 -8.93
N VAL A 85 -31.36 2.92 -9.97
CA VAL A 85 -30.09 2.97 -10.72
C VAL A 85 -28.87 3.20 -9.81
N TRP A 86 -29.00 4.10 -8.81
CA TRP A 86 -27.92 4.38 -7.88
C TRP A 86 -27.53 3.17 -7.01
N LYS A 87 -28.48 2.31 -6.62
CA LYS A 87 -28.23 1.09 -5.87
C LYS A 87 -27.43 0.09 -6.71
N ARG A 88 -27.84 -0.06 -7.98
CA ARG A 88 -27.13 -0.90 -8.96
C ARG A 88 -25.72 -0.40 -9.19
N ALA A 89 -25.56 0.92 -9.38
CA ALA A 89 -24.25 1.55 -9.57
C ALA A 89 -23.32 1.33 -8.36
N ILE A 90 -23.81 1.53 -7.13
CA ILE A 90 -23.03 1.24 -5.90
C ILE A 90 -22.64 -0.23 -5.85
N THR A 91 -23.58 -1.14 -6.14
CA THR A 91 -23.30 -2.59 -6.12
C THR A 91 -22.21 -2.95 -7.12
N VAL A 92 -22.26 -2.43 -8.35
CA VAL A 92 -21.22 -2.68 -9.36
C VAL A 92 -19.88 -2.03 -8.99
N ALA A 93 -19.89 -0.81 -8.47
CA ALA A 93 -18.66 -0.11 -8.09
C ALA A 93 -17.98 -0.71 -6.84
N SER A 94 -18.72 -1.42 -5.99
CA SER A 94 -18.21 -1.93 -4.72
C SER A 94 -17.15 -3.03 -4.87
N GLY A 95 -17.16 -3.81 -5.96
CA GLY A 95 -16.13 -4.80 -6.25
C GLY A 95 -14.74 -4.16 -6.38
N PRO A 96 -14.52 -3.26 -7.34
CA PRO A 96 -13.26 -2.53 -7.46
C PRO A 96 -12.89 -1.77 -6.18
N LEU A 97 -13.85 -1.11 -5.50
CA LEU A 97 -13.59 -0.38 -4.26
C LEU A 97 -13.07 -1.31 -3.14
N MET A 98 -13.57 -2.54 -3.07
CA MET A 98 -13.08 -3.52 -2.11
C MET A 98 -11.61 -3.88 -2.38
N ASN A 99 -11.19 -4.02 -3.64
CA ASN A 99 -9.80 -4.26 -3.99
C ASN A 99 -8.88 -3.09 -3.55
N PHE A 100 -9.33 -1.84 -3.74
CA PHE A 100 -8.60 -0.67 -3.22
C PHE A 100 -8.49 -0.68 -1.70
N LEU A 101 -9.57 -1.03 -1.00
CA LEU A 101 -9.56 -1.15 0.46
C LEU A 101 -8.57 -2.22 0.93
N VAL A 102 -8.59 -3.40 0.31
CA VAL A 102 -7.65 -4.49 0.64
C VAL A 102 -6.22 -4.07 0.36
N ALA A 103 -5.94 -3.45 -0.80
CA ALA A 103 -4.62 -2.95 -1.12
C ALA A 103 -4.12 -1.92 -0.10
N PHE A 104 -4.99 -0.97 0.28
CA PHE A 104 -4.67 0.02 1.31
C PHE A 104 -4.33 -0.63 2.65
N LEU A 105 -5.15 -1.58 3.11
CA LEU A 105 -4.90 -2.29 4.37
C LEU A 105 -3.59 -3.10 4.34
N VAL A 106 -3.28 -3.75 3.20
CA VAL A 106 -2.03 -4.48 3.03
C VAL A 106 -0.83 -3.53 3.10
N VAL A 107 -0.89 -2.37 2.44
CA VAL A 107 0.18 -1.36 2.48
C VAL A 107 0.37 -0.82 3.89
N VAL A 108 -0.72 -0.48 4.60
CA VAL A 108 -0.65 -0.01 5.99
C VAL A 108 -0.03 -1.06 6.90
N LEU A 109 -0.46 -2.32 6.78
CA LEU A 109 0.09 -3.43 7.56
C LEU A 109 1.58 -3.63 7.26
N PHE A 110 1.95 -3.64 5.98
CA PHE A 110 3.33 -3.80 5.55
C PHE A 110 4.23 -2.69 6.11
N MET A 111 3.80 -1.43 5.99
CA MET A 111 4.53 -0.29 6.54
C MET A 111 4.62 -0.30 8.07
N SER A 112 3.58 -0.79 8.74
CA SER A 112 3.57 -0.91 10.21
C SER A 112 4.52 -1.99 10.74
N VAL A 113 4.72 -3.08 9.97
CA VAL A 113 5.58 -4.21 10.38
C VAL A 113 7.02 -4.01 9.94
N ILE A 114 7.27 -3.55 8.72
CA ILE A 114 8.63 -3.43 8.15
C ILE A 114 9.23 -2.06 8.44
N GLY A 115 8.38 -1.06 8.68
CA GLY A 115 8.79 0.34 8.82
C GLY A 115 9.06 1.00 7.47
N ILE A 116 9.25 2.30 7.51
CA ILE A 116 9.65 3.07 6.33
C ILE A 116 11.16 3.27 6.41
N ASN A 117 11.90 2.74 5.45
CA ASN A 117 13.31 3.07 5.30
C ASN A 117 13.40 4.56 4.92
N MET A 118 13.66 5.42 5.89
CA MET A 118 13.96 6.81 5.58
C MET A 118 15.33 6.87 4.91
N ILE A 119 15.38 7.51 3.74
CA ILE A 119 16.67 7.82 3.08
C ILE A 119 17.33 8.89 3.93
N VAL A 120 18.25 8.45 4.80
CA VAL A 120 19.06 9.35 5.61
C VAL A 120 20.29 9.79 4.82
N PRO A 121 20.73 11.05 4.93
CA PRO A 121 21.92 11.55 4.24
C PRO A 121 23.17 10.94 4.85
N LYS A 122 23.62 9.84 4.25
CA LYS A 122 24.82 9.11 4.66
C LYS A 122 26.02 9.54 3.84
N VAL A 123 27.12 9.80 4.50
CA VAL A 123 28.39 10.16 3.87
C VAL A 123 28.93 8.98 3.08
N ALA A 124 29.00 9.11 1.76
CA ALA A 124 29.50 8.08 0.85
C ALA A 124 31.00 8.21 0.57
N GLN A 125 31.50 9.45 0.50
CA GLN A 125 32.91 9.79 0.28
C GLN A 125 33.30 10.95 1.20
N VAL A 126 34.57 11.03 1.58
CA VAL A 126 35.11 12.07 2.46
C VAL A 126 36.40 12.54 1.85
N GLU A 127 36.52 13.83 1.67
CA GLU A 127 37.73 14.47 1.21
C GLU A 127 38.70 14.78 2.37
N GLU A 128 39.99 15.10 2.06
CA GLU A 128 41.04 15.20 3.05
C GLU A 128 40.74 16.22 4.17
N ASN A 129 40.15 17.38 3.84
CA ASN A 129 39.80 18.40 4.82
C ASN A 129 38.67 17.93 5.77
N ALA A 130 37.63 17.28 5.24
CA ALA A 130 36.55 16.74 6.03
C ALA A 130 36.99 15.52 6.86
N GLN A 131 37.94 14.72 6.32
CA GLN A 131 38.57 13.63 7.06
C GLN A 131 39.41 14.15 8.21
N ALA A 132 40.19 15.24 8.00
CA ALA A 132 40.95 15.89 9.05
C ALA A 132 40.08 16.46 10.17
N ALA A 133 38.87 16.92 9.84
CA ALA A 133 37.84 17.35 10.82
C ALA A 133 37.18 16.17 11.55
N GLY A 134 37.50 14.91 11.18
CA GLY A 134 36.99 13.70 11.83
C GLY A 134 35.76 13.07 11.18
N LEU A 135 35.28 13.58 10.05
CA LEU A 135 34.18 12.98 9.28
C LEU A 135 34.64 11.64 8.68
N ARG A 136 33.75 10.65 8.65
CA ARG A 136 34.06 9.32 8.13
C ARG A 136 32.97 8.84 7.17
N VAL A 137 33.38 7.98 6.23
CA VAL A 137 32.43 7.25 5.38
C VAL A 137 31.48 6.43 6.27
N GLY A 138 30.19 6.56 6.03
CA GLY A 138 29.17 5.89 6.80
C GLY A 138 28.52 6.74 7.89
N ASP A 139 29.04 7.92 8.20
CA ASP A 139 28.39 8.88 9.08
C ASP A 139 27.07 9.36 8.49
N VAL A 140 26.09 9.63 9.34
CA VAL A 140 24.80 10.20 8.95
C VAL A 140 24.74 11.64 9.44
N ILE A 141 24.60 12.61 8.52
CA ILE A 141 24.45 14.02 8.88
C ILE A 141 23.03 14.25 9.38
N VAL A 142 22.90 14.69 10.64
CA VAL A 142 21.60 14.93 11.30
C VAL A 142 21.33 16.40 11.54
N SER A 143 22.37 17.25 11.57
CA SER A 143 22.21 18.71 11.70
C SER A 143 23.36 19.47 11.03
N VAL A 144 23.06 20.72 10.66
CA VAL A 144 24.04 21.70 10.16
C VAL A 144 23.83 22.99 10.94
N ASN A 145 24.87 23.50 11.59
CA ASN A 145 24.80 24.68 12.46
C ASN A 145 23.66 24.64 13.49
N GLY A 146 23.39 23.43 14.04
CA GLY A 146 22.34 23.20 15.02
C GLY A 146 20.92 23.03 14.46
N ALA A 147 20.72 23.26 13.16
CA ALA A 147 19.43 23.00 12.52
C ALA A 147 19.33 21.52 12.10
N GLU A 148 18.24 20.84 12.46
CA GLU A 148 18.03 19.45 12.08
C GLU A 148 17.83 19.28 10.57
N MET A 149 18.51 18.30 9.99
CA MET A 149 18.47 17.98 8.56
C MET A 149 17.97 16.56 8.33
N THR A 150 16.95 16.44 7.50
CA THR A 150 16.37 15.13 7.13
C THR A 150 16.59 14.77 5.66
N LYS A 151 16.94 15.77 4.83
CA LYS A 151 17.12 15.59 3.38
C LYS A 151 18.49 16.11 2.94
N TYR A 152 19.09 15.40 1.97
CA TYR A 152 20.36 15.83 1.37
C TYR A 152 20.33 17.27 0.83
N GLN A 153 19.24 17.68 0.18
CA GLN A 153 19.10 19.02 -0.36
C GLN A 153 19.19 20.13 0.70
N GLN A 154 18.66 19.89 1.90
CA GLN A 154 18.76 20.84 3.03
C GLN A 154 20.19 21.01 3.48
N ILE A 155 20.97 19.90 3.55
CA ILE A 155 22.37 19.91 3.92
C ILE A 155 23.18 20.68 2.88
N SER A 156 22.98 20.37 1.59
CA SER A 156 23.67 21.05 0.49
C SER A 156 23.38 22.56 0.48
N GLN A 157 22.14 22.97 0.69
CA GLN A 157 21.76 24.37 0.77
C GLN A 157 22.35 25.06 1.99
N ALA A 158 22.35 24.41 3.16
CA ALA A 158 22.93 24.99 4.38
C ALA A 158 24.45 25.15 4.30
N ILE A 159 25.14 24.21 3.65
CA ILE A 159 26.57 24.31 3.39
C ILE A 159 26.85 25.41 2.36
N ALA A 160 26.07 25.48 1.27
CA ALA A 160 26.23 26.52 0.27
C ALA A 160 26.01 27.92 0.86
N ALA A 161 25.03 28.08 1.74
CA ALA A 161 24.73 29.33 2.42
C ALA A 161 25.83 29.79 3.41
N SER A 162 26.79 28.92 3.76
CA SER A 162 27.91 29.31 4.63
C SER A 162 29.00 30.10 3.91
N GLU A 163 28.94 30.18 2.56
CA GLU A 163 29.90 30.96 1.73
C GLU A 163 31.37 30.67 2.10
N GLY A 164 31.68 29.41 2.42
CA GLY A 164 33.05 28.99 2.80
C GLY A 164 33.42 29.25 4.25
N GLN A 165 32.50 29.71 5.08
CA GLN A 165 32.72 29.84 6.53
C GLN A 165 32.62 28.49 7.22
N ASP A 166 33.16 28.40 8.42
CA ASP A 166 33.10 27.17 9.21
C ASP A 166 31.67 26.73 9.47
N VAL A 167 31.42 25.45 9.23
CA VAL A 167 30.13 24.80 9.42
C VAL A 167 30.27 23.72 10.48
N THR A 168 29.37 23.73 11.44
CA THR A 168 29.27 22.67 12.45
C THR A 168 28.27 21.62 12.02
N LEU A 169 28.76 20.41 11.75
CA LEU A 169 27.96 19.26 11.39
C LEU A 169 27.67 18.41 12.63
N GLY A 170 26.38 18.16 12.91
CA GLY A 170 25.99 17.07 13.80
C GLY A 170 25.92 15.77 13.00
N VAL A 171 26.73 14.79 13.39
CA VAL A 171 26.80 13.50 12.70
C VAL A 171 26.48 12.37 13.65
N LYS A 172 25.69 11.41 13.17
CA LYS A 172 25.41 10.17 13.89
C LYS A 172 26.31 9.06 13.36
N ARG A 173 27.13 8.49 14.25
CA ARG A 173 28.04 7.36 14.00
C ARG A 173 27.63 6.19 14.87
N GLY A 174 26.88 5.22 14.31
CA GLY A 174 26.25 4.18 15.10
C GLY A 174 25.19 4.76 16.05
N GLU A 175 25.37 4.62 17.35
CA GLU A 175 24.48 5.20 18.37
C GLU A 175 24.97 6.55 18.95
N GLU A 176 26.18 6.96 18.62
CA GLU A 176 26.79 8.20 19.11
C GLU A 176 26.47 9.39 18.19
N THR A 177 26.22 10.55 18.78
CA THR A 177 26.11 11.83 18.05
C THR A 177 27.34 12.67 18.34
N LEU A 178 28.04 13.05 17.29
CA LEU A 178 29.27 13.85 17.32
C LEU A 178 29.01 15.20 16.67
N SER A 179 29.72 16.22 17.16
CA SER A 179 29.74 17.55 16.54
C SER A 179 31.10 17.79 15.92
N LEU A 180 31.13 18.01 14.61
CA LEU A 180 32.35 18.21 13.84
C LEU A 180 32.31 19.59 13.17
N THR A 181 33.35 20.37 13.30
CA THR A 181 33.45 21.67 12.62
C THR A 181 34.45 21.54 11.47
N LEU A 182 34.02 21.96 10.29
CA LEU A 182 34.84 21.95 9.09
C LEU A 182 34.57 23.19 8.22
N THR A 183 35.55 23.62 7.46
CA THR A 183 35.40 24.67 6.46
C THR A 183 35.11 24.01 5.13
N PRO A 184 33.91 24.23 4.54
CA PRO A 184 33.63 23.72 3.21
C PRO A 184 34.43 24.47 2.16
N PHE A 185 34.89 23.79 1.13
CA PHE A 185 35.46 24.43 -0.03
C PHE A 185 34.60 24.12 -1.27
N TYR A 186 34.62 25.02 -2.22
CA TYR A 186 33.93 24.86 -3.48
C TYR A 186 34.98 24.45 -4.53
N ASP A 187 34.71 23.34 -5.22
CA ASP A 187 35.44 23.01 -6.42
C ASP A 187 34.84 23.89 -7.54
N GLU A 188 35.62 24.82 -8.05
CA GLU A 188 35.25 25.59 -9.24
C GLU A 188 35.49 24.71 -10.46
N GLU A 189 34.47 23.91 -10.88
CA GLU A 189 34.44 23.35 -12.24
C GLU A 189 33.92 24.38 -13.25
#